data_542364ef2d91712b9570969323bcc820
#
_entry.id   542364ef2d91712b9570969323bcc820
#
_cell.length_a   1.000
_cell.length_b   1.000
_cell.length_c   1.000
_cell.angle_alpha   90.00
_cell.angle_beta   90.00
_cell.angle_gamma   90.00
#
_symmetry.space_group_name_H-M   'P 1'
#
loop_
_entity.id
_entity.type
_entity.pdbx_description
1 polymer ?
#
loop_
_entity_poly.entity_id
_entity_poly.type
_entity_poly.pdbx_seq_one_letter_code
_entity_poly.pdbx_strand_id
1 'polypeptide(L)' 'MKNNLHVLRAERRLSQDDLAKLLEVSRQTINAIEREKYDPSLPLALKIAKVFDRKVEEIFFLEEK' A
#
# COMPACT_ATOMS: atom_id res chain seq x y z
N MET A 1 8.12 -5.11 -5.10
CA MET A 1 8.74 -4.17 -4.15
C MET A 1 8.28 -4.48 -2.74
N LYS A 2 9.20 -4.51 -1.81
CA LYS A 2 8.88 -4.75 -0.40
C LYS A 2 8.07 -3.61 0.18
N ASN A 3 7.16 -3.94 1.08
CA ASN A 3 6.34 -2.93 1.74
C ASN A 3 5.83 -3.45 3.08
N ASN A 4 5.33 -2.51 3.88
CA ASN A 4 4.67 -2.84 5.15
C ASN A 4 3.20 -2.43 5.13
N LEU A 5 2.60 -2.42 3.96
CA LEU A 5 1.22 -1.95 3.79
C LEU A 5 0.24 -2.72 4.66
N HIS A 6 0.40 -4.05 4.75
CA HIS A 6 -0.49 -4.87 5.56
C HIS A 6 -0.40 -4.52 7.06
N VAL A 7 0.79 -4.12 7.53
CA VAL A 7 0.97 -3.71 8.93
C VAL A 7 0.24 -2.40 9.19
N LEU A 8 0.41 -1.43 8.30
CA LEU A 8 -0.25 -0.13 8.44
C LEU A 8 -1.76 -0.28 8.36
N ARG A 9 -2.22 -1.14 7.47
CA ARG A 9 -3.64 -1.43 7.35
C ARG A 9 -4.18 -2.04 8.63
N ALA A 10 -3.45 -3.00 9.20
CA ALA A 10 -3.85 -3.65 10.45
C ALA A 10 -3.91 -2.65 11.61
N GLU A 11 -2.94 -1.73 11.70
CA GLU A 11 -2.93 -0.69 12.72
C GLU A 11 -4.18 0.17 12.69
N ARG A 12 -4.74 0.37 11.52
CA ARG A 12 -5.95 1.17 11.34
C ARG A 12 -7.20 0.32 11.20
N ARG A 13 -7.08 -0.99 11.36
CA ARG A 13 -8.18 -1.94 11.26
C ARG A 13 -8.90 -1.84 9.92
N LEU A 14 -8.15 -1.60 8.85
CA LEU A 14 -8.69 -1.56 7.50
C LEU A 14 -8.52 -2.91 6.83
N SER A 15 -9.59 -3.41 6.22
CA SER A 15 -9.48 -4.57 5.34
C SER A 15 -8.86 -4.15 4.01
N GLN A 16 -8.46 -5.11 3.20
CA GLN A 16 -7.99 -4.81 1.85
C GLN A 16 -9.08 -4.09 1.05
N ASP A 17 -10.32 -4.51 1.22
CA ASP A 17 -11.45 -3.90 0.53
C ASP A 17 -11.67 -2.46 0.98
N ASP A 18 -11.56 -2.21 2.29
CA ASP A 18 -11.68 -0.86 2.82
C ASP A 18 -10.62 0.07 2.21
N LEU A 19 -9.37 -0.38 2.18
CA LEU A 19 -8.29 0.41 1.62
C LEU A 19 -8.48 0.63 0.13
N ALA A 20 -8.91 -0.40 -0.59
CA ALA A 20 -9.16 -0.29 -2.02
C ALA A 20 -10.21 0.79 -2.31
N LYS A 21 -11.26 0.85 -1.52
CA LYS A 21 -12.30 1.88 -1.67
C LYS A 21 -11.75 3.28 -1.43
N LEU A 22 -10.93 3.44 -0.40
CA LEU A 22 -10.31 4.74 -0.10
C LEU A 22 -9.41 5.21 -1.24
N LEU A 23 -8.74 4.28 -1.90
CA LEU A 23 -7.80 4.59 -2.98
C LEU A 23 -8.44 4.55 -4.37
N GLU A 24 -9.71 4.15 -4.45
CA GLU A 24 -10.45 4.02 -5.71
C GLU A 24 -9.79 3.03 -6.66
N VAL A 25 -9.32 1.91 -6.11
CA VAL A 25 -8.74 0.82 -6.89
C VAL A 25 -9.43 -0.48 -6.50
N SER A 26 -9.14 -1.55 -7.21
CA SER A 26 -9.72 -2.85 -6.89
C SER A 26 -9.02 -3.47 -5.68
N ARG A 27 -9.72 -4.35 -4.97
CA ARG A 27 -9.15 -5.15 -3.91
C ARG A 27 -7.98 -5.98 -4.40
N GLN A 28 -8.07 -6.49 -5.64
CA GLN A 28 -7.03 -7.29 -6.25
C GLN A 28 -5.74 -6.49 -6.38
N THR A 29 -5.84 -5.20 -6.67
CA THR A 29 -4.68 -4.32 -6.74
C THR A 29 -3.98 -4.25 -5.39
N ILE A 30 -4.75 -4.06 -4.32
CA ILE A 30 -4.18 -3.99 -2.97
C ILE A 30 -3.50 -5.32 -2.62
N ASN A 31 -4.17 -6.43 -2.90
CA ASN A 31 -3.61 -7.76 -2.64
C ASN A 31 -2.29 -7.97 -3.39
N ALA A 32 -2.25 -7.59 -4.68
CA ALA A 32 -1.06 -7.76 -5.49
C ALA A 32 0.10 -6.90 -4.97
N ILE A 33 -0.18 -5.69 -4.51
CA ILE A 33 0.85 -4.82 -3.93
C ILE A 33 1.39 -5.46 -2.66
N GLU A 34 0.53 -5.90 -1.75
CA GLU A 34 0.95 -6.50 -0.49
C GLU A 34 1.76 -7.77 -0.69
N ARG A 35 1.46 -8.51 -1.74
CA ARG A 35 2.19 -9.75 -2.06
C ARG A 35 3.43 -9.49 -2.91
N GLU A 36 3.79 -8.25 -3.13
CA GLU A 36 4.98 -7.84 -3.87
C GLU A 36 4.97 -8.29 -5.34
N LYS A 37 3.77 -8.50 -5.89
CA LYS A 37 3.59 -8.90 -7.28
C LYS A 37 3.31 -7.74 -8.22
N TYR A 38 3.06 -6.57 -7.66
CA TYR A 38 2.75 -5.37 -8.42
C TYR A 38 3.26 -4.16 -7.68
N ASP A 39 3.97 -3.30 -8.37
CA ASP A 39 4.47 -2.06 -7.79
C ASP A 39 3.46 -0.95 -8.12
N PRO A 40 3.02 -0.17 -7.14
CA PRO A 40 2.07 0.89 -7.41
C PRO A 40 2.71 1.98 -8.28
N SER A 41 1.88 2.62 -9.10
CA SER A 41 2.32 3.82 -9.81
C SER A 41 2.67 4.90 -8.78
N LEU A 42 3.45 5.89 -9.19
CA LEU A 42 3.78 6.98 -8.28
C LEU A 42 2.54 7.70 -7.75
N PRO A 43 1.54 8.03 -8.59
CA PRO A 43 0.33 8.65 -8.04
C PRO A 43 -0.35 7.78 -6.98
N LEU A 44 -0.42 6.47 -7.20
CA LEU A 44 -1.03 5.57 -6.23
C LEU A 44 -0.21 5.50 -4.95
N ALA A 45 1.12 5.42 -5.07
CA ALA A 45 2.00 5.41 -3.90
C ALA A 45 1.84 6.67 -3.06
N LEU A 46 1.70 7.83 -3.70
CA LEU A 46 1.49 9.09 -2.99
C LEU A 46 0.12 9.12 -2.29
N LYS A 47 -0.91 8.55 -2.91
CA LYS A 47 -2.22 8.45 -2.27
C LYS A 47 -2.17 7.54 -1.05
N ILE A 48 -1.47 6.43 -1.15
CA ILE A 48 -1.29 5.49 -0.04
C ILE A 48 -0.59 6.21 1.11
N ALA A 49 0.48 6.93 0.81
CA ALA A 49 1.22 7.68 1.83
C ALA A 49 0.30 8.68 2.55
N LYS A 50 -0.57 9.33 1.81
CA LYS A 50 -1.52 10.28 2.38
C LYS A 50 -2.53 9.62 3.31
N VAL A 51 -3.06 8.47 2.91
CA VAL A 51 -4.03 7.73 3.72
C VAL A 51 -3.44 7.36 5.08
N PHE A 52 -2.17 6.96 5.10
CA PHE A 52 -1.53 6.51 6.34
C PHE A 52 -0.72 7.60 7.03
N ASP A 53 -0.67 8.80 6.46
CA ASP A 53 0.10 9.91 7.00
C ASP A 53 1.55 9.50 7.24
N ARG A 54 2.14 8.87 6.24
CA ARG A 54 3.52 8.38 6.25
C ARG A 54 4.21 8.78 4.95
N LYS A 55 5.53 8.83 5.00
CA LYS A 55 6.30 9.05 3.77
C LYS A 55 6.29 7.78 2.94
N VAL A 56 6.38 7.92 1.62
CA VAL A 56 6.41 6.78 0.71
C VAL A 56 7.54 5.82 1.11
N GLU A 57 8.70 6.35 1.47
CA GLU A 57 9.86 5.52 1.84
C GLU A 57 9.66 4.75 3.14
N GLU A 58 8.69 5.15 3.94
CA GLU A 58 8.34 4.42 5.16
C GLU A 58 7.40 3.26 4.87
N ILE A 59 6.82 3.22 3.68
CA ILE A 59 5.84 2.20 3.29
C ILE A 59 6.44 1.22 2.30
N PHE A 60 7.18 1.72 1.32
CA PHE A 60 7.75 0.91 0.24
C PHE A 60 9.26 0.97 0.28
N PHE A 61 9.90 -0.17 0.08
CA PHE A 61 11.35 -0.30 0.17
C PHE A 61 11.89 -1.01 -1.04
N LEU A 62 13.05 -0.56 -1.50
CA LEU A 62 13.80 -1.31 -2.50
C LEU A 62 14.48 -2.49 -1.80
N GLU A 63 14.56 -3.62 -2.49
CA GLU A 63 15.32 -4.74 -1.97
C GLU A 63 16.79 -4.42 -2.08
N GLU A 64 17.49 -4.58 -0.97
CA GLU A 64 18.94 -4.46 -0.96
C GLU A 64 19.55 -5.85 -1.07
N LYS A 65 20.60 -5.92 -1.86
CA LYS A 65 21.33 -7.17 -2.02
C LYS A 65 22.60 -7.15 -1.18
#